data_011f000bae00cfedc756e66d56a06e2e
#
_entry.id   011f000bae00cfedc756e66d56a06e2e
#
_cell.length_a   1.000
_cell.length_b   1.000
_cell.length_c   1.000
_cell.angle_alpha   90.00
_cell.angle_beta   90.00
_cell.angle_gamma   90.00
#
_symmetry.space_group_name_H-M   'P 1'
#
loop_
_entity.id
_entity.type
_entity.pdbx_description
1 polymer ?
#
loop_
_entity_poly.entity_id
_entity_poly.type
_entity_poly.pdbx_seq_one_letter_code
_entity_poly.pdbx_strand_id
1 'polypeptide(L)'
;MGAMTGWIEYLLAWICFLGAHMIPALPGPRGWLIGRLGRRGYLAAFSLLSIGLLYWLIVAAGRAPYVHLWDQPLWSRWLVNAAMPLAILTAALARGMSGLVAAFALWAGAHLVANGDLAHAVFFGGMGIFALSGVARSGLPRTFRVTWKRLGLAVLVWAALLHLHPLVIGVSPLPA
;
A
#
# COMPACT_ATOMS: atom_id res chain seq x y z
N MET A 1 5.25 -1.18 -26.93
CA MET A 1 6.36 -0.84 -26.01
C MET A 1 7.19 -2.09 -25.82
N GLY A 2 8.52 -2.01 -25.93
CA GLY A 2 9.39 -3.19 -25.78
C GLY A 2 9.43 -3.67 -24.33
N ALA A 3 9.74 -4.96 -24.11
CA ALA A 3 9.82 -5.56 -22.77
C ALA A 3 10.74 -4.81 -21.81
N MET A 4 11.84 -4.24 -22.31
CA MET A 4 12.78 -3.43 -21.53
C MET A 4 12.17 -2.14 -20.99
N THR A 5 11.27 -1.47 -21.74
CA THR A 5 10.67 -0.19 -21.32
C THR A 5 9.76 -0.35 -20.11
N GLY A 6 9.04 -1.47 -19.97
CA GLY A 6 8.18 -1.75 -18.81
C GLY A 6 8.98 -1.90 -17.52
N TRP A 7 10.11 -2.59 -17.54
CA TRP A 7 10.98 -2.71 -16.37
C TRP A 7 11.67 -1.40 -15.99
N ILE A 8 12.03 -0.56 -16.98
CA ILE A 8 12.61 0.78 -16.71
C ILE A 8 11.58 1.67 -16.05
N GLU A 9 10.33 1.72 -16.57
CA GLU A 9 9.24 2.49 -15.96
C GLU A 9 9.02 2.04 -14.51
N TYR A 10 9.00 0.72 -14.27
CA TYR A 10 8.79 0.15 -12.95
C TYR A 10 9.91 0.51 -11.97
N LEU A 11 11.16 0.45 -12.40
CA LEU A 11 12.31 0.87 -11.60
C LEU A 11 12.24 2.36 -11.24
N LEU A 12 11.92 3.20 -12.22
CA LEU A 12 11.76 4.66 -11.99
C LEU A 12 10.62 4.95 -11.00
N ALA A 13 9.49 4.26 -11.12
CA ALA A 13 8.39 4.40 -10.18
C ALA A 13 8.82 4.02 -8.74
N TRP A 14 9.61 2.97 -8.57
CA TRP A 14 10.18 2.58 -7.28
C TRP A 14 11.14 3.63 -6.73
N ILE A 15 12.06 4.14 -7.54
CA ILE A 15 13.02 5.17 -7.12
C ILE A 15 12.27 6.43 -6.65
N CYS A 16 11.26 6.87 -7.41
CA CYS A 16 10.45 8.04 -7.04
C CYS A 16 9.64 7.79 -5.77
N PHE A 17 9.02 6.61 -5.65
CA PHE A 17 8.23 6.26 -4.46
C PHE A 17 9.10 6.23 -3.20
N LEU A 18 10.21 5.51 -3.21
CA LEU A 18 11.12 5.41 -2.06
C LEU A 18 11.77 6.76 -1.75
N GLY A 19 12.23 7.49 -2.76
CA GLY A 19 12.82 8.82 -2.58
C GLY A 19 11.85 9.80 -1.92
N ALA A 20 10.59 9.84 -2.38
CA ALA A 20 9.56 10.69 -1.80
C ALA A 20 9.21 10.34 -0.34
N HIS A 21 9.43 9.09 0.08
CA HIS A 21 9.17 8.66 1.46
C HIS A 21 10.40 8.76 2.35
N MET A 22 11.61 8.53 1.82
CA MET A 22 12.85 8.56 2.59
C MET A 22 13.37 9.98 2.80
N ILE A 23 13.30 10.87 1.79
CA ILE A 23 13.81 12.24 1.90
C ILE A 23 13.07 13.03 2.99
N PRO A 24 11.71 13.06 3.05
CA PRO A 24 11.01 13.75 4.12
C PRO A 24 11.08 13.05 5.49
N ALA A 25 11.63 11.84 5.56
CA ALA A 25 11.93 11.19 6.84
C ALA A 25 13.15 11.83 7.53
N LEU A 26 14.01 12.53 6.77
CA LEU A 26 15.15 13.27 7.30
C LEU A 26 14.68 14.57 7.98
N PRO A 27 15.22 14.91 9.17
CA PRO A 27 14.78 16.10 9.94
C PRO A 27 14.89 17.42 9.17
N GLY A 28 15.97 17.65 8.45
CA GLY A 28 16.21 18.87 7.69
C GLY A 28 15.17 19.14 6.60
N PRO A 29 15.03 18.26 5.59
CA PRO A 29 14.04 18.40 4.53
C PRO A 29 12.61 18.50 5.05
N ARG A 30 12.25 17.69 6.06
CA ARG A 30 10.94 17.76 6.69
C ARG A 30 10.68 19.11 7.36
N GLY A 31 11.65 19.61 8.12
CA GLY A 31 11.53 20.90 8.78
C GLY A 31 11.36 22.05 7.78
N TRP A 32 12.14 22.03 6.70
CA TRP A 32 12.03 23.01 5.63
C TRP A 32 10.65 22.98 4.94
N LEU A 33 10.14 21.77 4.60
CA LEU A 33 8.82 21.62 3.98
C LEU A 33 7.70 22.11 4.92
N ILE A 34 7.76 21.77 6.21
CA ILE A 34 6.76 22.23 7.20
C ILE A 34 6.84 23.74 7.37
N GLY A 35 8.04 24.32 7.37
CA GLY A 35 8.22 25.77 7.45
C GLY A 35 7.62 26.54 6.27
N ARG A 36 7.66 25.95 5.06
CA ARG A 36 7.07 26.54 3.85
C ARG A 36 5.57 26.34 3.70
N LEU A 37 5.07 25.15 4.00
CA LEU A 37 3.69 24.72 3.72
C LEU A 37 2.79 24.76 4.96
N GLY A 38 3.37 24.93 6.15
CA GLY A 38 2.71 24.64 7.39
C GLY A 38 2.44 23.13 7.56
N ARG A 39 2.17 22.69 8.78
CA ARG A 39 1.96 21.26 9.08
C ARG A 39 0.81 20.63 8.28
N ARG A 40 -0.32 21.35 8.13
CA ARG A 40 -1.49 20.82 7.39
C ARG A 40 -1.22 20.75 5.89
N GLY A 41 -0.61 21.78 5.31
CA GLY A 41 -0.22 21.82 3.90
C GLY A 41 0.79 20.71 3.57
N TYR A 42 1.81 20.53 4.43
CA TYR A 42 2.77 19.45 4.29
C TYR A 42 2.10 18.06 4.29
N LEU A 43 1.20 17.79 5.25
CA LEU A 43 0.50 16.50 5.32
C LEU A 43 -0.38 16.25 4.10
N ALA A 44 -1.11 17.27 3.63
CA ALA A 44 -1.95 17.15 2.44
C ALA A 44 -1.09 16.89 1.19
N ALA A 45 -0.04 17.68 0.96
CA ALA A 45 0.86 17.52 -0.18
C ALA A 45 1.55 16.15 -0.17
N PHE A 46 2.05 15.72 1.00
CA PHE A 46 2.68 14.42 1.16
C PHE A 46 1.71 13.27 0.88
N SER A 47 0.46 13.35 1.38
CA SER A 47 -0.56 12.33 1.14
C SER A 47 -0.94 12.24 -0.33
N LEU A 48 -1.16 13.37 -1.01
CA LEU A 48 -1.49 13.39 -2.42
C LEU A 48 -0.35 12.84 -3.29
N LEU A 49 0.88 13.25 -3.00
CA LEU A 49 2.07 12.74 -3.68
C LEU A 49 2.22 11.22 -3.46
N SER A 50 2.05 10.75 -2.23
CA SER A 50 2.14 9.31 -1.89
C SER A 50 1.10 8.49 -2.64
N ILE A 51 -0.15 8.97 -2.72
CA ILE A 51 -1.22 8.30 -3.47
C ILE A 51 -0.90 8.28 -4.96
N GLY A 52 -0.46 9.40 -5.54
CA GLY A 52 -0.09 9.47 -6.95
C GLY A 52 1.07 8.56 -7.31
N LEU A 53 2.11 8.52 -6.47
CA LEU A 53 3.27 7.64 -6.69
C LEU A 53 2.91 6.16 -6.49
N LEU A 54 2.07 5.84 -5.52
CA LEU A 54 1.57 4.47 -5.34
C LEU A 54 0.75 4.02 -6.56
N TYR A 55 -0.14 4.89 -7.06
CA TYR A 55 -0.91 4.60 -8.27
C TYR A 55 0.00 4.37 -9.48
N TRP A 56 0.98 5.24 -9.70
CA TRP A 56 1.95 5.06 -10.79
C TRP A 56 2.72 3.74 -10.64
N LEU A 57 3.15 3.41 -9.42
CA LEU A 57 3.88 2.16 -9.15
C LEU A 57 3.02 0.91 -9.43
N ILE A 58 1.72 0.96 -9.10
CA ILE A 58 0.76 -0.11 -9.44
C ILE A 58 0.63 -0.26 -10.96
N VAL A 59 0.44 0.85 -11.66
CA VAL A 59 0.32 0.84 -13.12
C VAL A 59 1.59 0.35 -13.79
N ALA A 60 2.74 0.78 -13.31
CA ALA A 60 4.04 0.36 -13.83
C ALA A 60 4.31 -1.14 -13.57
N ALA A 61 3.90 -1.68 -12.42
CA ALA A 61 3.96 -3.11 -12.14
C ALA A 61 3.11 -3.91 -13.14
N GLY A 62 1.88 -3.45 -13.43
CA GLY A 62 0.98 -4.08 -14.40
C GLY A 62 1.46 -3.98 -15.86
N ARG A 63 2.36 -3.03 -16.18
CA ARG A 63 2.98 -2.88 -17.51
C ARG A 63 4.31 -3.61 -17.66
N ALA A 64 4.90 -4.05 -16.55
CA ALA A 64 6.13 -4.83 -16.57
C ALA A 64 5.86 -6.19 -17.26
N PRO A 65 6.85 -6.75 -18.00
CA PRO A 65 6.71 -8.05 -18.61
C PRO A 65 6.35 -9.13 -17.58
N TYR A 66 5.39 -9.96 -17.92
CA TYR A 66 4.97 -11.06 -17.07
C TYR A 66 6.06 -12.12 -16.97
N VAL A 67 6.51 -12.42 -15.76
CA VAL A 67 7.44 -13.51 -15.46
C VAL A 67 6.82 -14.35 -14.35
N HIS A 68 6.37 -15.56 -14.69
CA HIS A 68 5.72 -16.47 -13.75
C HIS A 68 6.70 -16.95 -12.67
N LEU A 69 6.26 -16.94 -11.42
CA LEU A 69 7.01 -17.44 -10.26
C LEU A 69 6.27 -18.58 -9.55
N TRP A 70 4.95 -18.43 -9.30
CA TRP A 70 4.11 -19.46 -8.69
C TRP A 70 2.66 -19.33 -9.13
N ASP A 71 1.93 -20.42 -9.03
CA ASP A 71 0.50 -20.48 -9.35
C ASP A 71 -0.34 -19.74 -8.29
N GLN A 72 -1.48 -19.23 -8.75
CA GLN A 72 -2.43 -18.47 -7.92
C GLN A 72 -3.68 -19.34 -7.65
N PRO A 73 -3.63 -20.25 -6.68
CA PRO A 73 -4.78 -21.08 -6.37
C PRO A 73 -5.94 -20.25 -5.82
N LEU A 74 -7.18 -20.71 -6.01
CA LEU A 74 -8.38 -19.97 -5.64
C LEU A 74 -8.40 -19.57 -4.14
N TRP A 75 -7.84 -20.39 -3.26
CA TRP A 75 -7.77 -20.08 -1.83
C TRP A 75 -6.95 -18.81 -1.54
N SER A 76 -5.95 -18.45 -2.38
CA SER A 76 -5.14 -17.25 -2.17
C SER A 76 -5.97 -15.98 -2.33
N ARG A 77 -6.96 -15.97 -3.22
CA ARG A 77 -7.92 -14.87 -3.36
C ARG A 77 -8.84 -14.76 -2.14
N TRP A 78 -9.30 -15.89 -1.59
CA TRP A 78 -10.05 -15.91 -0.33
C TRP A 78 -9.22 -15.40 0.84
N LEU A 79 -7.92 -15.72 0.88
CA LEU A 79 -7.00 -15.18 1.87
C LEU A 79 -6.97 -13.65 1.83
N VAL A 80 -6.86 -13.05 0.63
CA VAL A 80 -6.91 -11.58 0.48
C VAL A 80 -8.25 -11.04 0.97
N ASN A 81 -9.37 -11.65 0.56
CA ASN A 81 -10.71 -11.21 0.97
C ASN A 81 -10.93 -11.27 2.49
N ALA A 82 -10.31 -12.22 3.18
CA ALA A 82 -10.34 -12.29 4.64
C ALA A 82 -9.38 -11.30 5.30
N ALA A 83 -8.18 -11.11 4.73
CA ALA A 83 -7.16 -10.23 5.29
C ALA A 83 -7.51 -8.73 5.15
N MET A 84 -8.17 -8.34 4.05
CA MET A 84 -8.48 -6.93 3.79
C MET A 84 -9.37 -6.27 4.85
N PRO A 85 -10.51 -6.85 5.27
CA PRO A 85 -11.29 -6.30 6.40
C PRO A 85 -10.46 -6.15 7.68
N LEU A 86 -9.60 -7.13 7.99
CA LEU A 86 -8.72 -7.06 9.16
C LEU A 86 -7.69 -5.93 9.05
N ALA A 87 -7.09 -5.74 7.88
CA ALA A 87 -6.16 -4.64 7.62
C ALA A 87 -6.86 -3.28 7.77
N ILE A 88 -8.04 -3.11 7.16
CA ILE A 88 -8.80 -1.87 7.22
C ILE A 88 -9.25 -1.58 8.66
N LEU A 89 -9.76 -2.58 9.39
CA LEU A 89 -10.12 -2.43 10.80
C LEU A 89 -8.90 -2.08 11.65
N THR A 90 -7.76 -2.71 11.41
CA THR A 90 -6.50 -2.38 12.10
C THR A 90 -6.11 -0.92 11.85
N ALA A 91 -6.14 -0.45 10.61
CA ALA A 91 -5.84 0.95 10.28
C ALA A 91 -6.85 1.93 10.91
N ALA A 92 -8.14 1.60 10.88
CA ALA A 92 -9.20 2.46 11.36
C ALA A 92 -9.28 2.54 12.89
N LEU A 93 -9.07 1.44 13.59
CA LEU A 93 -9.31 1.33 15.03
C LEU A 93 -8.05 1.52 15.88
N ALA A 94 -6.87 1.12 15.38
CA ALA A 94 -5.63 1.29 16.13
C ALA A 94 -5.24 2.77 16.25
N ARG A 95 -4.50 3.09 17.31
CA ARG A 95 -4.03 4.45 17.56
C ARG A 95 -2.57 4.59 17.09
N GLY A 96 -2.29 5.70 16.42
CA GLY A 96 -0.94 6.04 15.96
C GLY A 96 -0.51 5.32 14.70
N MET A 97 0.78 5.46 14.37
CA MET A 97 1.37 4.91 13.14
C MET A 97 1.47 3.38 13.14
N SER A 98 1.56 2.74 14.32
CA SER A 98 1.67 1.29 14.44
C SER A 98 0.49 0.54 13.79
N GLY A 99 -0.73 1.10 13.91
CA GLY A 99 -1.92 0.54 13.26
C GLY A 99 -1.84 0.61 11.74
N LEU A 100 -1.38 1.73 11.21
CA LEU A 100 -1.27 1.93 9.77
C LEU A 100 -0.21 1.01 9.16
N VAL A 101 0.99 0.93 9.75
CA VAL A 101 2.06 0.07 9.22
C VAL A 101 1.73 -1.41 9.36
N ALA A 102 1.05 -1.82 10.45
CA ALA A 102 0.58 -3.20 10.61
C ALA A 102 -0.50 -3.55 9.56
N ALA A 103 -1.46 -2.66 9.31
CA ALA A 103 -2.45 -2.84 8.26
C ALA A 103 -1.81 -2.96 6.87
N PHE A 104 -0.78 -2.14 6.60
CA PHE A 104 -0.05 -2.17 5.34
C PHE A 104 0.74 -3.47 5.17
N ALA A 105 1.33 -4.00 6.25
CA ALA A 105 2.01 -5.29 6.25
C ALA A 105 1.04 -6.45 5.97
N LEU A 106 -0.16 -6.44 6.57
CA LEU A 106 -1.21 -7.43 6.29
C LEU A 106 -1.67 -7.37 4.83
N TRP A 107 -1.92 -6.15 4.31
CA TRP A 107 -2.28 -5.94 2.91
C TRP A 107 -1.21 -6.49 1.97
N ALA A 108 0.04 -6.10 2.16
CA ALA A 108 1.14 -6.52 1.29
C ALA A 108 1.38 -8.03 1.36
N GLY A 109 1.36 -8.63 2.55
CA GLY A 109 1.55 -10.07 2.73
C GLY A 109 0.47 -10.90 2.07
N ALA A 110 -0.82 -10.53 2.24
CA ALA A 110 -1.92 -11.24 1.62
C ALA A 110 -1.87 -11.15 0.08
N HIS A 111 -1.60 -9.96 -0.46
CA HIS A 111 -1.50 -9.77 -1.90
C HIS A 111 -0.27 -10.44 -2.50
N LEU A 112 0.85 -10.50 -1.77
CA LEU A 112 2.04 -11.23 -2.22
C LEU A 112 1.72 -12.70 -2.51
N VAL A 113 0.99 -13.35 -1.62
CA VAL A 113 0.60 -14.76 -1.80
C VAL A 113 -0.33 -14.94 -3.01
N ALA A 114 -1.21 -13.98 -3.27
CA ALA A 114 -2.21 -14.05 -4.33
C ALA A 114 -1.71 -13.59 -5.71
N ASN A 115 -0.46 -13.11 -5.84
CA ASN A 115 0.10 -12.60 -7.09
C ASN A 115 1.44 -13.28 -7.38
N GLY A 116 1.43 -14.24 -8.31
CA GLY A 116 2.53 -15.16 -8.56
C GLY A 116 3.45 -14.77 -9.71
N ASP A 117 3.60 -13.50 -10.04
CA ASP A 117 4.54 -12.99 -11.04
C ASP A 117 5.59 -12.07 -10.42
N LEU A 118 6.73 -11.92 -11.13
CA LEU A 118 7.90 -11.20 -10.63
C LEU A 118 7.59 -9.72 -10.29
N ALA A 119 6.83 -9.01 -11.13
CA ALA A 119 6.57 -7.61 -10.92
C ALA A 119 5.74 -7.40 -9.65
N HIS A 120 4.68 -8.19 -9.46
CA HIS A 120 3.85 -8.13 -8.25
C HIS A 120 4.57 -8.70 -7.02
N ALA A 121 5.42 -9.72 -7.17
CA ALA A 121 6.26 -10.21 -6.08
C ALA A 121 7.22 -9.14 -5.56
N VAL A 122 7.88 -8.41 -6.47
CA VAL A 122 8.73 -7.25 -6.10
C VAL A 122 7.87 -6.12 -5.50
N PHE A 123 6.68 -5.86 -6.06
CA PHE A 123 5.79 -4.82 -5.54
C PHE A 123 5.34 -5.12 -4.10
N PHE A 124 4.64 -6.22 -3.90
CA PHE A 124 4.10 -6.56 -2.58
C PHE A 124 5.19 -6.96 -1.58
N GLY A 125 6.25 -7.63 -2.04
CA GLY A 125 7.42 -7.94 -1.21
C GLY A 125 8.14 -6.67 -0.73
N GLY A 126 8.40 -5.73 -1.63
CA GLY A 126 9.01 -4.43 -1.29
C GLY A 126 8.15 -3.61 -0.35
N MET A 127 6.83 -3.52 -0.61
CA MET A 127 5.88 -2.86 0.29
C MET A 127 5.80 -3.54 1.66
N GLY A 128 5.84 -4.87 1.68
CA GLY A 128 5.88 -5.66 2.91
C GLY A 128 7.11 -5.36 3.75
N ILE A 129 8.31 -5.36 3.14
CA ILE A 129 9.56 -5.01 3.81
C ILE A 129 9.50 -3.57 4.35
N PHE A 130 9.01 -2.62 3.56
CA PHE A 130 8.82 -1.24 3.98
C PHE A 130 7.89 -1.13 5.19
N ALA A 131 6.73 -1.81 5.15
CA ALA A 131 5.77 -1.83 6.25
C ALA A 131 6.32 -2.52 7.50
N LEU A 132 6.98 -3.66 7.35
CA LEU A 132 7.62 -4.38 8.47
C LEU A 132 8.74 -3.56 9.12
N SER A 133 9.51 -2.80 8.34
CA SER A 133 10.48 -1.85 8.89
C SER A 133 9.81 -0.75 9.72
N GLY A 134 8.59 -0.35 9.34
CA GLY A 134 7.74 0.54 10.13
C GLY A 134 7.26 -0.12 11.42
N VAL A 135 6.82 -1.37 11.36
CA VAL A 135 6.43 -2.16 12.55
C VAL A 135 7.61 -2.32 13.50
N ALA A 136 8.80 -2.63 12.98
CA ALA A 136 10.01 -2.78 13.81
C ALA A 136 10.34 -1.49 14.58
N ARG A 137 10.08 -0.32 13.99
CA ARG A 137 10.31 0.99 14.64
C ARG A 137 9.20 1.43 15.58
N SER A 138 7.94 1.17 15.24
CA SER A 138 6.77 1.68 15.99
C SER A 138 6.13 0.63 16.91
N GLY A 139 6.51 -0.63 16.78
CA GLY A 139 5.86 -1.78 17.42
C GLY A 139 4.51 -2.12 16.80
N LEU A 140 3.93 -3.23 17.25
CA LEU A 140 2.56 -3.60 16.91
C LEU A 140 1.55 -2.70 17.64
N PRO A 141 0.34 -2.50 17.08
CA PRO A 141 -0.69 -1.70 17.74
C PRO A 141 -1.14 -2.36 19.05
N ARG A 142 -1.05 -1.60 20.15
CA ARG A 142 -1.44 -2.06 21.49
C ARG A 142 -2.73 -1.43 21.98
N THR A 143 -3.14 -0.30 21.41
CA THR A 143 -4.33 0.45 21.83
C THR A 143 -5.25 0.65 20.65
N PHE A 144 -6.54 0.38 20.88
CA PHE A 144 -7.59 0.50 19.89
C PHE A 144 -8.67 1.47 20.41
N ARG A 145 -9.25 2.25 19.50
CA ARG A 145 -10.40 3.10 19.79
C ARG A 145 -11.56 2.67 18.93
N VAL A 146 -12.46 1.89 19.50
CA VAL A 146 -13.67 1.44 18.83
C VAL A 146 -14.74 2.54 19.00
N THR A 147 -15.22 3.06 17.87
CA THR A 147 -16.37 3.97 17.81
C THR A 147 -17.19 3.67 16.57
N TRP A 148 -18.50 3.92 16.62
CA TRP A 148 -19.38 3.69 15.45
C TRP A 148 -18.93 4.47 14.21
N LYS A 149 -18.38 5.67 14.37
CA LYS A 149 -17.82 6.46 13.26
C LYS A 149 -16.64 5.76 12.60
N ARG A 150 -15.73 5.18 13.39
CA ARG A 150 -14.56 4.45 12.84
C ARG A 150 -14.95 3.12 12.22
N LEU A 151 -15.89 2.42 12.81
CA LEU A 151 -16.44 1.19 12.23
C LEU A 151 -17.16 1.49 10.91
N GLY A 152 -18.04 2.51 10.89
CA GLY A 152 -18.70 2.94 9.67
C GLY A 152 -17.72 3.36 8.58
N LEU A 153 -16.66 4.12 8.94
CA LEU A 153 -15.60 4.46 7.99
C LEU A 153 -14.86 3.22 7.46
N ALA A 154 -14.55 2.25 8.31
CA ALA A 154 -13.91 1.01 7.87
C ALA A 154 -14.77 0.23 6.88
N VAL A 155 -16.07 0.12 7.14
CA VAL A 155 -17.03 -0.51 6.22
C VAL A 155 -17.11 0.24 4.90
N LEU A 156 -17.19 1.58 4.94
CA LEU A 156 -17.23 2.41 3.73
C LEU A 156 -15.96 2.26 2.89
N VAL A 157 -14.78 2.27 3.54
CA VAL A 157 -13.50 2.08 2.86
C VAL A 157 -13.41 0.68 2.25
N TRP A 158 -13.84 -0.36 2.99
CA TRP A 158 -13.86 -1.72 2.46
C TRP A 158 -14.78 -1.86 1.24
N ALA A 159 -16.01 -1.34 1.34
CA ALA A 159 -16.97 -1.36 0.24
C ALA A 159 -16.43 -0.57 -0.97
N ALA A 160 -15.86 0.62 -0.75
CA ALA A 160 -15.27 1.42 -1.82
C ALA A 160 -14.12 0.67 -2.52
N LEU A 161 -13.19 0.08 -1.76
CA LEU A 161 -12.09 -0.70 -2.33
C LEU A 161 -12.61 -1.90 -3.12
N LEU A 162 -13.61 -2.62 -2.60
CA LEU A 162 -14.21 -3.78 -3.28
C LEU A 162 -14.80 -3.39 -4.65
N HIS A 163 -15.54 -2.26 -4.70
CA HIS A 163 -16.21 -1.81 -5.92
C HIS A 163 -15.28 -1.07 -6.90
N LEU A 164 -14.31 -0.32 -6.38
CA LEU A 164 -13.38 0.44 -7.20
C LEU A 164 -12.22 -0.40 -7.73
N HIS A 165 -11.92 -1.55 -7.09
CA HIS A 165 -10.78 -2.38 -7.48
C HIS A 165 -10.81 -2.79 -8.96
N PRO A 166 -11.91 -3.30 -9.54
CA PRO A 166 -11.92 -3.63 -10.95
C PRO A 166 -11.80 -2.40 -11.87
N LEU A 167 -12.25 -1.22 -11.41
CA LEU A 167 -12.16 0.02 -12.18
C LEU A 167 -10.76 0.63 -12.18
N VAL A 168 -10.05 0.54 -11.06
CA VAL A 168 -8.74 1.19 -10.86
C VAL A 168 -7.59 0.24 -11.16
N ILE A 169 -7.72 -1.03 -10.77
CA ILE A 169 -6.69 -2.06 -10.89
C ILE A 169 -6.93 -2.96 -12.11
N GLY A 170 -8.18 -3.06 -12.58
CA GLY A 170 -8.55 -3.90 -13.72
C GLY A 170 -8.82 -5.37 -13.37
N VAL A 171 -8.79 -5.75 -12.09
CA VAL A 171 -9.00 -7.13 -11.61
C VAL A 171 -10.12 -7.15 -10.58
N SER A 172 -11.04 -8.12 -10.69
CA SER A 172 -12.05 -8.35 -9.65
C SER A 172 -11.40 -8.88 -8.37
N PRO A 173 -11.65 -8.28 -7.20
CA PRO A 173 -11.16 -8.80 -5.93
C PRO A 173 -11.96 -10.04 -5.47
N LEU A 174 -13.17 -10.24 -6.00
CA LEU A 174 -13.99 -11.38 -5.65
C LEU A 174 -13.51 -12.61 -6.42
N PRO A 175 -13.32 -13.76 -5.74
CA PRO A 175 -13.04 -15.01 -6.40
C PRO A 175 -14.29 -15.43 -7.21
N ALA A 176 -14.09 -15.62 -8.51
CA ALA A 176 -15.08 -16.16 -9.43
C ALA A 176 -14.76 -17.63 -9.65
#